data_eb65238f298c7c33e2abc391bddc6a7d
#
_entry.id   eb65238f298c7c33e2abc391bddc6a7d
#
_cell.length_a   1.000
_cell.length_b   1.000
_cell.length_c   1.000
_cell.angle_alpha   90.00
_cell.angle_beta   90.00
_cell.angle_gamma   90.00
#
_symmetry.space_group_name_H-M   'P 1'
#
loop_
_entity.id
_entity.type
_entity.pdbx_description
1 polymer ?
#
loop_
_entity_poly.entity_id
_entity_poly.type
_entity_poly.pdbx_seq_one_letter_code
_entity_poly.pdbx_strand_id
1 'polypeptide(L)'
;MALAETARSTVASSAQAGEQAIVLSQVNKWYGEFHVLRNINLTVSRGERIVICGPSGSGKSTLIRCINRLEEHQSGRIIVEGTELTNDVRQIDTIRANVGMVFQSFNLFPHLTILDNLCLAPVWVKKMPRAEAEKVAMKYLERVRIPEQRDKFPGQLSGGQQQRVAIARALCMSPGIMLFDEPTSALDPEMVKEVLDTMISLANEGMTMICVTHEMGFAKSVADRVIFMDRGEIVEQSAPQEFFTNPKSDRTKLFLSQILNH
;
A
#
# COMPACT_ATOMS: atom_id res chain seq x y z
N MET A 1 -30.38 43.63 -35.55
CA MET A 1 -29.03 43.54 -34.98
C MET A 1 -29.17 43.41 -33.48
N ALA A 2 -29.05 42.21 -32.97
CA ALA A 2 -28.83 41.81 -31.58
C ALA A 2 -29.28 40.35 -31.42
N LEU A 3 -28.41 39.39 -31.62
CA LEU A 3 -28.56 37.97 -31.22
C LEU A 3 -27.21 37.29 -31.48
N ALA A 4 -26.24 37.47 -30.59
CA ALA A 4 -25.03 36.65 -30.57
C ALA A 4 -24.20 36.96 -29.28
N GLU A 5 -24.77 36.70 -28.10
CA GLU A 5 -23.98 36.78 -26.86
C GLU A 5 -24.65 35.95 -25.76
N THR A 6 -24.63 34.64 -25.90
CA THR A 6 -24.93 33.74 -24.77
C THR A 6 -24.48 32.30 -25.10
N ALA A 7 -23.19 32.07 -25.19
CA ALA A 7 -22.61 30.71 -25.19
C ALA A 7 -21.11 30.72 -24.85
N ARG A 8 -20.74 31.30 -23.71
CA ARG A 8 -19.41 31.15 -23.14
C ARG A 8 -19.50 31.13 -21.62
N SER A 9 -19.90 30.03 -21.06
CA SER A 9 -19.67 29.75 -19.64
C SER A 9 -20.13 28.33 -19.33
N THR A 10 -19.33 27.35 -19.57
CA THR A 10 -19.33 26.06 -18.86
C THR A 10 -18.22 25.17 -19.44
N VAL A 11 -16.97 25.63 -19.36
CA VAL A 11 -15.80 24.74 -19.46
C VAL A 11 -14.89 25.18 -18.32
N ALA A 12 -15.26 24.78 -17.13
CA ALA A 12 -14.41 24.90 -15.97
C ALA A 12 -14.24 23.50 -15.37
N SER A 13 -12.98 23.08 -15.31
CA SER A 13 -12.46 22.01 -14.45
C SER A 13 -12.77 20.56 -14.86
N SER A 14 -12.28 20.11 -16.00
CA SER A 14 -11.77 18.74 -16.10
C SER A 14 -10.29 18.75 -15.63
N ALA A 15 -10.08 18.86 -14.33
CA ALA A 15 -8.81 18.45 -13.75
C ALA A 15 -8.58 16.99 -14.19
N GLN A 16 -7.42 16.70 -14.76
CA GLN A 16 -7.02 15.40 -15.26
C GLN A 16 -7.30 14.34 -14.17
N ALA A 17 -8.40 13.61 -14.33
CA ALA A 17 -8.65 12.42 -13.53
C ALA A 17 -7.61 11.40 -13.99
N GLY A 18 -6.53 11.25 -13.22
CA GLY A 18 -5.53 10.22 -13.44
C GLY A 18 -6.25 8.85 -13.52
N GLU A 19 -5.70 7.94 -14.30
CA GLU A 19 -6.25 6.58 -14.43
C GLU A 19 -6.39 5.96 -13.03
N GLN A 20 -7.60 5.50 -12.68
CA GLN A 20 -7.90 4.96 -11.35
C GLN A 20 -7.28 3.58 -11.19
N ALA A 21 -6.38 3.43 -10.22
CA ALA A 21 -5.76 2.16 -9.89
C ALA A 21 -6.63 1.33 -8.95
N ILE A 22 -7.29 1.98 -7.97
CA ILE A 22 -8.16 1.31 -6.99
C ILE A 22 -9.40 2.15 -6.77
N VAL A 23 -10.57 1.49 -6.73
CA VAL A 23 -11.85 2.12 -6.35
C VAL A 23 -12.58 1.25 -5.34
N LEU A 24 -12.89 1.80 -4.19
CA LEU A 24 -13.76 1.20 -3.18
C LEU A 24 -15.05 2.03 -3.10
N SER A 25 -16.19 1.37 -3.17
CA SER A 25 -17.51 2.00 -3.11
C SER A 25 -18.36 1.29 -2.08
N GLN A 26 -18.72 1.99 -0.99
CA GLN A 26 -19.56 1.53 0.09
C GLN A 26 -19.11 0.17 0.67
N VAL A 27 -17.78 -0.01 0.83
CA VAL A 27 -17.21 -1.29 1.28
C VAL A 27 -17.46 -1.47 2.77
N ASN A 28 -18.02 -2.64 3.12
CA ASN A 28 -18.30 -3.04 4.49
C ASN A 28 -17.70 -4.42 4.76
N LYS A 29 -17.12 -4.58 5.96
CA LYS A 29 -16.51 -5.83 6.42
C LYS A 29 -16.93 -6.13 7.85
N TRP A 30 -17.33 -7.37 8.09
CA TRP A 30 -17.62 -7.89 9.43
C TRP A 30 -16.74 -9.10 9.76
N TYR A 31 -16.39 -9.24 11.04
CA TYR A 31 -15.92 -10.49 11.64
C TYR A 31 -17.00 -10.96 12.63
N GLY A 32 -17.80 -11.94 12.22
CA GLY A 32 -19.03 -12.30 12.94
C GLY A 32 -19.96 -11.09 13.02
N GLU A 33 -20.31 -10.65 14.22
CA GLU A 33 -21.15 -9.48 14.45
C GLU A 33 -20.37 -8.15 14.49
N PHE A 34 -19.05 -8.22 14.58
CA PHE A 34 -18.22 -7.03 14.70
C PHE A 34 -18.00 -6.34 13.34
N HIS A 35 -18.55 -5.12 13.18
CA HIS A 35 -18.48 -4.33 11.97
C HIS A 35 -17.15 -3.55 11.93
N VAL A 36 -16.15 -4.07 11.20
CA VAL A 36 -14.77 -3.56 11.17
C VAL A 36 -14.57 -2.45 10.15
N LEU A 37 -15.16 -2.56 8.97
CA LEU A 37 -15.13 -1.50 7.94
C LEU A 37 -16.57 -1.05 7.66
N ARG A 38 -16.78 0.26 7.69
CA ARG A 38 -18.10 0.86 7.60
C ARG A 38 -18.18 1.84 6.43
N ASN A 39 -18.89 1.45 5.37
CA ASN A 39 -19.18 2.29 4.20
C ASN A 39 -17.93 2.98 3.62
N ILE A 40 -16.83 2.25 3.50
CA ILE A 40 -15.57 2.80 3.00
C ILE A 40 -15.71 3.18 1.53
N ASN A 41 -15.41 4.45 1.23
CA ASN A 41 -15.31 4.99 -0.11
C ASN A 41 -13.90 5.55 -0.29
N LEU A 42 -13.17 5.04 -1.26
CA LEU A 42 -11.80 5.45 -1.54
C LEU A 42 -11.48 5.24 -3.01
N THR A 43 -10.90 6.25 -3.64
CA THR A 43 -10.33 6.15 -4.99
C THR A 43 -8.85 6.47 -4.91
N VAL A 44 -8.04 5.66 -5.58
CA VAL A 44 -6.58 5.81 -5.68
C VAL A 44 -6.21 5.94 -7.14
N SER A 45 -5.51 7.00 -7.50
CA SER A 45 -4.98 7.21 -8.85
C SER A 45 -3.66 6.46 -9.07
N ARG A 46 -3.34 6.15 -10.33
CA ARG A 46 -2.01 5.59 -10.66
C ARG A 46 -0.88 6.55 -10.24
N GLY A 47 0.15 6.00 -9.63
CA GLY A 47 1.27 6.76 -9.09
C GLY A 47 0.96 7.53 -7.80
N GLU A 48 -0.28 7.49 -7.30
CA GLU A 48 -0.64 8.15 -6.04
C GLU A 48 -0.08 7.37 -4.84
N ARG A 49 0.44 8.11 -3.88
CA ARG A 49 1.02 7.59 -2.63
C ARG A 49 0.10 7.99 -1.47
N ILE A 50 -0.60 7.00 -0.92
CA ILE A 50 -1.52 7.19 0.18
C ILE A 50 -0.90 6.63 1.46
N VAL A 51 -0.94 7.42 2.53
CA VAL A 51 -0.66 6.94 3.87
C VAL A 51 -1.96 6.87 4.67
N ILE A 52 -2.20 5.73 5.31
CA ILE A 52 -3.34 5.50 6.19
C ILE A 52 -2.82 5.43 7.63
N CYS A 53 -3.33 6.30 8.49
CA CYS A 53 -3.03 6.33 9.92
C CYS A 53 -4.30 6.26 10.77
N GLY A 54 -4.14 6.05 12.08
CA GLY A 54 -5.24 5.97 13.04
C GLY A 54 -4.96 4.98 14.16
N PRO A 55 -5.80 4.93 15.20
CA PRO A 55 -5.62 4.06 16.36
C PRO A 55 -5.55 2.59 15.98
N SER A 56 -4.95 1.76 16.86
CA SER A 56 -5.01 0.31 16.72
C SER A 56 -6.46 -0.16 16.73
N GLY A 57 -6.78 -1.15 15.88
CA GLY A 57 -8.15 -1.65 15.74
C GLY A 57 -9.10 -0.77 14.92
N SER A 58 -8.65 0.33 14.30
CA SER A 58 -9.52 1.18 13.48
C SER A 58 -9.84 0.61 12.08
N GLY A 59 -9.32 -0.58 11.72
CA GLY A 59 -9.63 -1.27 10.47
C GLY A 59 -8.62 -1.07 9.34
N LYS A 60 -7.49 -0.35 9.55
CA LYS A 60 -6.47 -0.04 8.53
C LYS A 60 -5.93 -1.27 7.79
N SER A 61 -5.40 -2.24 8.53
CA SER A 61 -4.86 -3.48 7.96
C SER A 61 -5.95 -4.29 7.25
N THR A 62 -7.16 -4.33 7.82
CA THR A 62 -8.31 -5.01 7.19
C THR A 62 -8.65 -4.35 5.85
N LEU A 63 -8.63 -3.02 5.79
CA LEU A 63 -8.92 -2.27 4.57
C LEU A 63 -7.96 -2.65 3.44
N ILE A 64 -6.64 -2.60 3.68
CA ILE A 64 -5.67 -2.92 2.61
C ILE A 64 -5.68 -4.41 2.26
N ARG A 65 -6.00 -5.30 3.20
CA ARG A 65 -6.17 -6.73 2.94
C ARG A 65 -7.43 -7.06 2.13
N CYS A 66 -8.44 -6.20 2.17
CA CYS A 66 -9.59 -6.34 1.28
C CYS A 66 -9.22 -6.02 -0.19
N ILE A 67 -8.27 -5.11 -0.44
CA ILE A 67 -7.86 -4.71 -1.79
C ILE A 67 -7.24 -5.86 -2.60
N ASN A 68 -6.49 -6.76 -1.94
CA ASN A 68 -5.89 -7.94 -2.58
C ASN A 68 -6.63 -9.25 -2.27
N ARG A 69 -7.84 -9.16 -1.71
CA ARG A 69 -8.70 -10.30 -1.35
C ARG A 69 -8.05 -11.27 -0.35
N LEU A 70 -7.11 -10.83 0.49
CA LEU A 70 -6.69 -11.61 1.66
C LEU A 70 -7.79 -11.62 2.73
N GLU A 71 -8.57 -10.54 2.78
CA GLU A 71 -9.82 -10.46 3.55
C GLU A 71 -10.99 -10.26 2.61
N GLU A 72 -12.07 -10.98 2.86
CA GLU A 72 -13.31 -10.85 2.09
C GLU A 72 -14.20 -9.75 2.67
N HIS A 73 -14.60 -8.77 1.86
CA HIS A 73 -15.64 -7.81 2.21
C HIS A 73 -17.04 -8.42 1.95
N GLN A 74 -18.04 -8.06 2.74
CA GLN A 74 -19.38 -8.64 2.63
C GLN A 74 -20.35 -7.76 1.85
N SER A 75 -20.12 -6.44 1.78
CA SER A 75 -20.92 -5.56 0.91
C SER A 75 -20.08 -4.42 0.35
N GLY A 76 -20.60 -3.78 -0.69
CA GLY A 76 -19.87 -2.78 -1.45
C GLY A 76 -19.13 -3.39 -2.63
N ARG A 77 -18.29 -2.58 -3.26
CA ARG A 77 -17.57 -2.93 -4.47
C ARG A 77 -16.12 -2.49 -4.39
N ILE A 78 -15.21 -3.37 -4.79
CA ILE A 78 -13.78 -3.06 -4.93
C ILE A 78 -13.35 -3.35 -6.37
N ILE A 79 -12.74 -2.37 -7.02
CA ILE A 79 -12.15 -2.49 -8.35
C ILE A 79 -10.66 -2.20 -8.22
N VAL A 80 -9.83 -3.07 -8.78
CA VAL A 80 -8.37 -2.93 -8.80
C VAL A 80 -7.90 -3.07 -10.24
N GLU A 81 -7.20 -2.07 -10.77
CA GLU A 81 -6.74 -2.04 -12.17
C GLU A 81 -7.87 -2.39 -13.17
N GLY A 82 -9.06 -1.80 -12.96
CA GLY A 82 -10.24 -2.04 -13.80
C GLY A 82 -10.92 -3.39 -13.59
N THR A 83 -10.36 -4.29 -12.76
CA THR A 83 -10.96 -5.59 -12.46
C THR A 83 -11.71 -5.55 -11.13
N GLU A 84 -12.99 -5.92 -11.15
CA GLU A 84 -13.79 -6.01 -9.93
C GLU A 84 -13.43 -7.26 -9.12
N LEU A 85 -13.24 -7.08 -7.81
CA LEU A 85 -13.03 -8.19 -6.87
C LEU A 85 -14.33 -8.92 -6.61
N THR A 86 -14.47 -10.09 -7.22
CA THR A 86 -15.58 -11.02 -7.02
C THR A 86 -15.08 -12.29 -6.34
N ASN A 87 -15.92 -13.34 -6.29
CA ASN A 87 -15.54 -14.67 -5.82
C ASN A 87 -14.90 -15.53 -6.93
N ASP A 88 -14.65 -14.97 -8.13
CA ASP A 88 -13.94 -15.67 -9.20
C ASP A 88 -12.45 -15.76 -8.89
N VAL A 89 -11.97 -16.99 -8.66
CA VAL A 89 -10.57 -17.30 -8.32
C VAL A 89 -9.60 -16.77 -9.37
N ARG A 90 -9.95 -16.80 -10.65
CA ARG A 90 -9.08 -16.31 -11.75
C ARG A 90 -8.85 -14.82 -11.67
N GLN A 91 -9.89 -14.07 -11.32
CA GLN A 91 -9.78 -12.61 -11.13
C GLN A 91 -8.92 -12.29 -9.90
N ILE A 92 -9.10 -13.04 -8.81
CA ILE A 92 -8.30 -12.90 -7.58
C ILE A 92 -6.82 -13.14 -7.88
N ASP A 93 -6.49 -14.20 -8.61
CA ASP A 93 -5.09 -14.52 -8.96
C ASP A 93 -4.48 -13.43 -9.85
N THR A 94 -5.23 -12.89 -10.81
CA THR A 94 -4.78 -11.78 -11.65
C THR A 94 -4.48 -10.54 -10.82
N ILE A 95 -5.37 -10.18 -9.89
CA ILE A 95 -5.18 -9.02 -9.01
C ILE A 95 -3.96 -9.25 -8.09
N ARG A 96 -3.85 -10.43 -7.45
CA ARG A 96 -2.71 -10.75 -6.57
C ARG A 96 -1.37 -10.77 -7.30
N ALA A 97 -1.35 -11.10 -8.58
CA ALA A 97 -0.14 -11.04 -9.39
C ALA A 97 0.31 -9.59 -9.65
N ASN A 98 -0.61 -8.62 -9.63
CA ASN A 98 -0.36 -7.21 -9.93
C ASN A 98 -0.33 -6.30 -8.68
N VAL A 99 -0.70 -6.81 -7.50
CA VAL A 99 -0.68 -6.10 -6.22
C VAL A 99 0.34 -6.74 -5.30
N GLY A 100 1.48 -6.07 -5.10
CA GLY A 100 2.47 -6.48 -4.13
C GLY A 100 2.01 -6.13 -2.71
N MET A 101 2.28 -7.02 -1.75
CA MET A 101 1.97 -6.75 -0.34
C MET A 101 3.17 -7.07 0.55
N VAL A 102 3.47 -6.13 1.43
CA VAL A 102 4.50 -6.22 2.46
C VAL A 102 3.81 -6.13 3.82
N PHE A 103 4.06 -7.12 4.68
CA PHE A 103 3.41 -7.26 5.97
C PHE A 103 4.31 -6.75 7.11
N GLN A 104 3.72 -6.53 8.25
CA GLN A 104 4.40 -6.25 9.51
C GLN A 104 5.39 -7.38 9.90
N SER A 105 4.95 -8.63 9.79
CA SER A 105 5.83 -9.81 9.89
C SER A 105 6.35 -10.11 8.50
N PHE A 106 7.63 -10.27 8.32
CA PHE A 106 8.31 -10.37 7.02
C PHE A 106 7.77 -11.48 6.11
N ASN A 107 7.17 -12.52 6.69
CA ASN A 107 6.54 -13.67 6.02
C ASN A 107 7.45 -14.34 4.98
N LEU A 108 8.76 -14.38 5.24
CA LEU A 108 9.72 -15.11 4.43
C LEU A 108 9.61 -16.61 4.73
N PHE A 109 9.84 -17.43 3.72
CA PHE A 109 9.91 -18.89 3.88
C PHE A 109 11.23 -19.24 4.57
N PRO A 110 11.24 -19.73 5.83
CA PRO A 110 12.46 -19.90 6.61
C PRO A 110 13.38 -21.02 6.12
N HIS A 111 12.82 -21.96 5.35
CA HIS A 111 13.53 -23.11 4.78
C HIS A 111 14.09 -22.86 3.37
N LEU A 112 13.85 -21.67 2.81
CA LEU A 112 14.36 -21.25 1.51
C LEU A 112 15.44 -20.20 1.69
N THR A 113 16.43 -20.18 0.80
CA THR A 113 17.40 -19.10 0.71
C THR A 113 16.70 -17.78 0.38
N ILE A 114 17.37 -16.65 0.56
CA ILE A 114 16.84 -15.35 0.15
C ILE A 114 16.57 -15.33 -1.35
N LEU A 115 17.50 -15.84 -2.17
CA LEU A 115 17.30 -15.93 -3.61
C LEU A 115 16.07 -16.76 -3.98
N ASP A 116 15.88 -17.92 -3.31
CA ASP A 116 14.73 -18.80 -3.56
C ASP A 116 13.42 -18.14 -3.13
N ASN A 117 13.40 -17.41 -2.00
CA ASN A 117 12.24 -16.62 -1.59
C ASN A 117 11.80 -15.62 -2.66
N LEU A 118 12.74 -14.97 -3.34
CA LEU A 118 12.45 -14.00 -4.39
C LEU A 118 12.03 -14.65 -5.70
N CYS A 119 12.61 -15.80 -6.04
CA CYS A 119 12.35 -16.49 -7.31
C CYS A 119 11.05 -17.28 -7.31
N LEU A 120 10.51 -17.65 -6.13
CA LEU A 120 9.38 -18.56 -6.00
C LEU A 120 8.16 -18.10 -6.81
N ALA A 121 7.69 -16.87 -6.57
CA ALA A 121 6.49 -16.36 -7.24
C ALA A 121 6.71 -16.10 -8.75
N PRO A 122 7.80 -15.49 -9.22
CA PRO A 122 8.08 -15.39 -10.66
C PRO A 122 8.07 -16.74 -11.38
N VAL A 123 8.69 -17.78 -10.81
CA VAL A 123 8.75 -19.10 -11.43
C VAL A 123 7.38 -19.80 -11.42
N TRP A 124 6.70 -19.83 -10.26
CA TRP A 124 5.46 -20.60 -10.12
C TRP A 124 4.23 -19.89 -10.70
N VAL A 125 4.12 -18.58 -10.53
CA VAL A 125 2.94 -17.81 -10.96
C VAL A 125 3.11 -17.29 -12.39
N LYS A 126 4.24 -16.63 -12.70
CA LYS A 126 4.51 -16.07 -14.03
C LYS A 126 5.10 -17.09 -15.01
N LYS A 127 5.41 -18.30 -14.57
CA LYS A 127 6.06 -19.35 -15.37
C LYS A 127 7.40 -18.89 -15.96
N MET A 128 8.07 -17.97 -15.28
CA MET A 128 9.37 -17.43 -15.70
C MET A 128 10.47 -18.51 -15.57
N PRO A 129 11.36 -18.67 -16.54
CA PRO A 129 12.52 -19.56 -16.40
C PRO A 129 13.36 -19.21 -15.18
N ARG A 130 13.84 -20.20 -14.43
CA ARG A 130 14.60 -19.99 -13.18
C ARG A 130 15.77 -19.01 -13.35
N ALA A 131 16.56 -19.16 -14.43
CA ALA A 131 17.70 -18.29 -14.70
C ALA A 131 17.31 -16.81 -14.92
N GLU A 132 16.12 -16.55 -15.45
CA GLU A 132 15.57 -15.21 -15.60
C GLU A 132 15.06 -14.67 -14.25
N ALA A 133 14.36 -15.51 -13.50
CA ALA A 133 13.90 -15.16 -12.16
C ALA A 133 15.06 -14.76 -11.23
N GLU A 134 16.19 -15.47 -11.31
CA GLU A 134 17.41 -15.13 -10.56
C GLU A 134 17.99 -13.77 -10.94
N LYS A 135 18.01 -13.41 -12.23
CA LYS A 135 18.44 -12.08 -12.67
C LYS A 135 17.52 -10.99 -12.11
N VAL A 136 16.21 -11.22 -12.15
CA VAL A 136 15.21 -10.30 -11.57
C VAL A 136 15.40 -10.18 -10.06
N ALA A 137 15.59 -11.30 -9.37
CA ALA A 137 15.81 -11.34 -7.92
C ALA A 137 17.08 -10.56 -7.54
N MET A 138 18.19 -10.78 -8.24
CA MET A 138 19.45 -10.06 -7.99
C MET A 138 19.31 -8.57 -8.21
N LYS A 139 18.64 -8.13 -9.29
CA LYS A 139 18.34 -6.72 -9.53
C LYS A 139 17.62 -6.06 -8.35
N TYR A 140 16.63 -6.75 -7.75
CA TYR A 140 15.91 -6.20 -6.61
C TYR A 140 16.67 -6.31 -5.30
N LEU A 141 17.52 -7.31 -5.09
CA LEU A 141 18.44 -7.38 -3.95
C LEU A 141 19.46 -6.23 -3.99
N GLU A 142 20.00 -5.91 -5.16
CA GLU A 142 20.88 -4.74 -5.36
C GLU A 142 20.13 -3.44 -5.05
N ARG A 143 18.89 -3.31 -5.52
CA ARG A 143 18.05 -2.15 -5.27
C ARG A 143 17.78 -1.90 -3.79
N VAL A 144 17.52 -2.96 -3.02
CA VAL A 144 17.33 -2.87 -1.57
C VAL A 144 18.65 -2.95 -0.79
N ARG A 145 19.79 -2.92 -1.48
CA ARG A 145 21.17 -2.83 -0.93
C ARG A 145 21.58 -4.00 -0.05
N ILE A 146 21.23 -5.23 -0.43
CA ILE A 146 21.61 -6.46 0.26
C ILE A 146 21.90 -7.64 -0.70
N PRO A 147 22.58 -7.43 -1.85
CA PRO A 147 22.83 -8.51 -2.82
C PRO A 147 23.67 -9.65 -2.25
N GLU A 148 24.55 -9.36 -1.28
CA GLU A 148 25.43 -10.33 -0.61
C GLU A 148 24.68 -11.33 0.29
N GLN A 149 23.39 -11.07 0.56
CA GLN A 149 22.58 -11.94 1.42
C GLN A 149 21.88 -13.08 0.63
N ARG A 150 22.06 -13.15 -0.70
CA ARG A 150 21.31 -14.04 -1.61
C ARG A 150 21.29 -15.51 -1.19
N ASP A 151 22.40 -16.04 -0.70
CA ASP A 151 22.56 -17.47 -0.37
C ASP A 151 22.26 -17.77 1.11
N LYS A 152 21.93 -16.77 1.91
CA LYS A 152 21.55 -16.92 3.32
C LYS A 152 20.08 -17.31 3.47
N PHE A 153 19.74 -17.78 4.68
CA PHE A 153 18.37 -18.04 5.09
C PHE A 153 17.83 -16.88 5.92
N PRO A 154 16.50 -16.67 5.96
CA PRO A 154 15.88 -15.55 6.70
C PRO A 154 16.36 -15.40 8.14
N GLY A 155 16.52 -16.50 8.89
CA GLY A 155 16.98 -16.46 10.28
C GLY A 155 18.44 -15.99 10.49
N GLN A 156 19.20 -15.77 9.42
CA GLN A 156 20.56 -15.24 9.45
C GLN A 156 20.60 -13.72 9.19
N LEU A 157 19.44 -13.09 8.93
CA LEU A 157 19.32 -11.68 8.62
C LEU A 157 18.72 -10.91 9.80
N SER A 158 19.12 -9.64 9.95
CA SER A 158 18.44 -8.71 10.85
C SER A 158 17.00 -8.44 10.42
N GLY A 159 16.14 -7.94 11.30
CA GLY A 159 14.77 -7.60 11.01
C GLY A 159 14.65 -6.63 9.82
N GLY A 160 15.45 -5.56 9.79
CA GLY A 160 15.47 -4.60 8.68
C GLY A 160 15.92 -5.22 7.36
N GLN A 161 16.90 -6.15 7.38
CA GLN A 161 17.28 -6.91 6.19
C GLN A 161 16.15 -7.82 5.71
N GLN A 162 15.49 -8.54 6.63
CA GLN A 162 14.33 -9.38 6.28
C GLN A 162 13.20 -8.57 5.66
N GLN A 163 12.92 -7.38 6.18
CA GLN A 163 11.89 -6.50 5.62
C GLN A 163 12.27 -6.00 4.23
N ARG A 164 13.52 -5.63 4.00
CA ARG A 164 14.00 -5.27 2.66
C ARG A 164 13.91 -6.44 1.68
N VAL A 165 14.18 -7.67 2.13
CA VAL A 165 13.93 -8.88 1.33
C VAL A 165 12.44 -9.05 1.02
N ALA A 166 11.54 -8.81 1.98
CA ALA A 166 10.10 -8.88 1.75
C ALA A 166 9.62 -7.86 0.71
N ILE A 167 10.18 -6.64 0.74
CA ILE A 167 9.94 -5.62 -0.30
C ILE A 167 10.47 -6.11 -1.66
N ALA A 168 11.72 -6.57 -1.73
CA ALA A 168 12.32 -7.09 -2.97
C ALA A 168 11.52 -8.26 -3.55
N ARG A 169 11.04 -9.18 -2.70
CA ARG A 169 10.19 -10.31 -3.11
C ARG A 169 8.90 -9.83 -3.77
N ALA A 170 8.21 -8.84 -3.18
CA ALA A 170 7.01 -8.27 -3.78
C ALA A 170 7.30 -7.63 -5.14
N LEU A 171 8.42 -6.89 -5.26
CA LEU A 171 8.85 -6.24 -6.49
C LEU A 171 9.23 -7.21 -7.61
N CYS A 172 9.68 -8.44 -7.30
CA CYS A 172 9.99 -9.47 -8.30
C CYS A 172 8.78 -9.84 -9.16
N MET A 173 7.57 -9.58 -8.66
CA MET A 173 6.34 -9.74 -9.44
C MET A 173 6.03 -8.53 -10.34
N SER A 174 6.87 -7.47 -10.35
CA SER A 174 6.63 -6.23 -11.09
C SER A 174 5.20 -5.71 -10.92
N PRO A 175 4.75 -5.49 -9.68
CA PRO A 175 3.37 -5.10 -9.40
C PRO A 175 3.11 -3.65 -9.84
N GLY A 176 1.87 -3.36 -10.26
CA GLY A 176 1.41 -1.99 -10.51
C GLY A 176 1.10 -1.21 -9.22
N ILE A 177 0.81 -1.93 -8.12
CA ILE A 177 0.43 -1.36 -6.83
C ILE A 177 1.20 -2.06 -5.71
N MET A 178 1.69 -1.28 -4.74
CA MET A 178 2.31 -1.80 -3.51
C MET A 178 1.49 -1.44 -2.29
N LEU A 179 1.15 -2.44 -1.49
CA LEU A 179 0.47 -2.31 -0.20
C LEU A 179 1.47 -2.60 0.93
N PHE A 180 1.55 -1.71 1.90
CA PHE A 180 2.41 -1.86 3.07
C PHE A 180 1.57 -1.86 4.35
N ASP A 181 1.61 -2.94 5.11
CA ASP A 181 0.89 -3.11 6.37
C ASP A 181 1.85 -3.00 7.55
N GLU A 182 2.02 -1.79 8.07
CA GLU A 182 2.92 -1.45 9.19
C GLU A 182 4.35 -2.02 9.01
N PRO A 183 5.04 -1.70 7.92
CA PRO A 183 6.29 -2.37 7.52
C PRO A 183 7.47 -2.14 8.46
N THR A 184 7.37 -1.21 9.42
CA THR A 184 8.44 -0.86 10.37
C THR A 184 8.12 -1.23 11.81
N SER A 185 6.89 -1.62 12.13
CA SER A 185 6.44 -1.79 13.52
C SER A 185 7.09 -2.98 14.27
N ALA A 186 7.68 -3.94 13.55
CA ALA A 186 8.41 -5.07 14.12
C ALA A 186 9.94 -4.86 14.13
N LEU A 187 10.41 -3.62 13.89
CA LEU A 187 11.83 -3.30 13.75
C LEU A 187 12.35 -2.45 14.91
N ASP A 188 13.61 -2.66 15.25
CA ASP A 188 14.32 -1.74 16.12
C ASP A 188 14.51 -0.37 15.43
N PRO A 189 14.51 0.75 16.18
CA PRO A 189 14.59 2.10 15.61
C PRO A 189 15.75 2.33 14.65
N GLU A 190 16.89 1.68 14.87
CA GLU A 190 18.08 1.78 14.01
C GLU A 190 17.84 1.19 12.61
N MET A 191 16.94 0.19 12.50
CA MET A 191 16.63 -0.50 11.24
C MET A 191 15.49 0.17 10.45
N VAL A 192 14.66 0.96 11.10
CA VAL A 192 13.50 1.64 10.50
C VAL A 192 13.91 2.51 9.32
N LYS A 193 15.00 3.29 9.49
CA LYS A 193 15.49 4.22 8.47
C LYS A 193 15.79 3.54 7.13
N GLU A 194 16.48 2.41 7.13
CA GLU A 194 16.86 1.71 5.89
C GLU A 194 15.64 1.19 5.11
N VAL A 195 14.60 0.77 5.83
CA VAL A 195 13.34 0.32 5.22
C VAL A 195 12.59 1.52 4.64
N LEU A 196 12.48 2.63 5.39
CA LEU A 196 11.84 3.86 4.92
C LEU A 196 12.57 4.45 3.71
N ASP A 197 13.92 4.48 3.70
CA ASP A 197 14.70 4.95 2.55
C ASP A 197 14.40 4.11 1.29
N THR A 198 14.23 2.80 1.44
CA THR A 198 13.82 1.91 0.34
C THR A 198 12.42 2.28 -0.17
N MET A 199 11.46 2.51 0.73
CA MET A 199 10.09 2.91 0.37
C MET A 199 10.04 4.29 -0.29
N ILE A 200 10.84 5.25 0.18
CA ILE A 200 11.00 6.58 -0.42
C ILE A 200 11.52 6.46 -1.86
N SER A 201 12.51 5.60 -2.10
CA SER A 201 13.02 5.35 -3.45
C SER A 201 11.93 4.85 -4.39
N LEU A 202 11.09 3.90 -3.94
CA LEU A 202 9.96 3.39 -4.73
C LEU A 202 8.92 4.48 -5.03
N ALA A 203 8.63 5.32 -4.05
CA ALA A 203 7.71 6.44 -4.17
C ALA A 203 8.18 7.45 -5.22
N ASN A 204 9.47 7.79 -5.20
CA ASN A 204 10.08 8.75 -6.15
C ASN A 204 10.09 8.23 -7.59
N GLU A 205 9.98 6.93 -7.81
CA GLU A 205 9.86 6.33 -9.13
C GLU A 205 8.41 6.25 -9.65
N GLY A 206 7.46 6.82 -8.90
CA GLY A 206 6.05 6.88 -9.30
C GLY A 206 5.26 5.60 -9.02
N MET A 207 5.72 4.75 -8.09
CA MET A 207 4.96 3.56 -7.66
C MET A 207 3.65 3.97 -6.99
N THR A 208 2.54 3.36 -7.42
CA THR A 208 1.26 3.47 -6.71
C THR A 208 1.37 2.75 -5.37
N MET A 209 1.15 3.46 -4.26
CA MET A 209 1.39 2.91 -2.92
C MET A 209 0.26 3.23 -1.95
N ILE A 210 -0.14 2.24 -1.16
CA ILE A 210 -0.92 2.47 0.06
C ILE A 210 -0.10 1.92 1.24
N CYS A 211 0.21 2.78 2.19
CA CYS A 211 1.01 2.45 3.36
C CYS A 211 0.24 2.70 4.65
N VAL A 212 -0.01 1.66 5.41
CA VAL A 212 -0.46 1.77 6.81
C VAL A 212 0.78 1.92 7.67
N THR A 213 0.91 3.05 8.39
CA THR A 213 2.10 3.30 9.20
C THR A 213 1.82 4.29 10.34
N HIS A 214 2.65 4.24 11.35
CA HIS A 214 2.75 5.23 12.43
C HIS A 214 3.93 6.21 12.24
N GLU A 215 4.69 6.07 11.15
CA GLU A 215 5.84 6.91 10.81
C GLU A 215 5.37 8.24 10.19
N MET A 216 5.05 9.22 11.03
CA MET A 216 4.50 10.50 10.55
C MET A 216 5.51 11.32 9.76
N GLY A 217 6.81 11.16 10.02
CA GLY A 217 7.88 11.75 9.22
C GLY A 217 7.88 11.26 7.78
N PHE A 218 7.69 9.95 7.58
CA PHE A 218 7.51 9.33 6.27
C PHE A 218 6.24 9.85 5.58
N ALA A 219 5.11 9.88 6.30
CA ALA A 219 3.85 10.38 5.75
C ALA A 219 3.99 11.83 5.24
N LYS A 220 4.66 12.71 5.99
CA LYS A 220 4.90 14.11 5.59
C LYS A 220 5.76 14.24 4.34
N SER A 221 6.76 13.35 4.16
CA SER A 221 7.75 13.46 3.09
C SER A 221 7.32 12.80 1.78
N VAL A 222 6.45 11.79 1.82
CA VAL A 222 6.20 10.90 0.67
C VAL A 222 4.75 10.92 0.20
N ALA A 223 3.79 11.08 1.12
CA ALA A 223 2.39 10.96 0.78
C ALA A 223 1.90 12.11 -0.13
N ASP A 224 1.06 11.78 -1.10
CA ASP A 224 0.24 12.76 -1.83
C ASP A 224 -1.04 13.04 -1.04
N ARG A 225 -1.53 12.02 -0.30
CA ARG A 225 -2.71 12.11 0.54
C ARG A 225 -2.55 11.28 1.81
N VAL A 226 -2.98 11.83 2.94
CA VAL A 226 -3.06 11.14 4.23
C VAL A 226 -4.53 10.87 4.55
N ILE A 227 -4.82 9.66 5.01
CA ILE A 227 -6.14 9.20 5.41
C ILE A 227 -6.10 8.85 6.89
N PHE A 228 -6.98 9.45 7.67
CA PHE A 228 -7.18 9.10 9.07
C PHE A 228 -8.41 8.20 9.21
N MET A 229 -8.20 7.00 9.76
CA MET A 229 -9.26 6.04 10.06
C MET A 229 -9.48 5.93 11.56
N ASP A 230 -10.75 5.92 11.95
CA ASP A 230 -11.18 5.61 13.32
C ASP A 230 -12.48 4.80 13.29
N ARG A 231 -12.59 3.79 14.15
CA ARG A 231 -13.78 2.94 14.33
C ARG A 231 -14.38 2.37 13.04
N GLY A 232 -13.51 2.02 12.09
CA GLY A 232 -13.90 1.41 10.81
C GLY A 232 -14.32 2.39 9.74
N GLU A 233 -14.17 3.69 9.94
CA GLU A 233 -14.54 4.74 8.98
C GLU A 233 -13.35 5.59 8.56
N ILE A 234 -13.40 6.16 7.36
CA ILE A 234 -12.50 7.23 6.96
C ILE A 234 -13.07 8.52 7.54
N VAL A 235 -12.39 9.07 8.55
CA VAL A 235 -12.82 10.28 9.26
C VAL A 235 -12.36 11.55 8.56
N GLU A 236 -11.14 11.50 8.01
CA GLU A 236 -10.53 12.64 7.31
C GLU A 236 -9.55 12.16 6.25
N GLN A 237 -9.48 12.88 5.14
CA GLN A 237 -8.46 12.70 4.12
C GLN A 237 -8.07 14.07 3.54
N SER A 238 -6.77 14.34 3.45
CA SER A 238 -6.25 15.59 2.91
C SER A 238 -4.79 15.46 2.49
N ALA A 239 -4.26 16.47 1.80
CA ALA A 239 -2.84 16.57 1.53
C ALA A 239 -2.03 16.64 2.84
N PRO A 240 -0.79 16.12 2.88
CA PRO A 240 -0.01 16.06 4.12
C PRO A 240 0.12 17.40 4.82
N GLN A 241 0.40 18.47 4.08
CA GLN A 241 0.53 19.79 4.68
C GLN A 241 -0.74 20.21 5.45
N GLU A 242 -1.92 20.08 4.85
CA GLU A 242 -3.18 20.40 5.49
C GLU A 242 -3.46 19.47 6.67
N PHE A 243 -3.25 18.17 6.49
CA PHE A 243 -3.48 17.15 7.50
C PHE A 243 -2.72 17.41 8.81
N PHE A 244 -1.44 17.77 8.70
CA PHE A 244 -0.57 17.97 9.87
C PHE A 244 -0.61 19.38 10.47
N THR A 245 -1.02 20.41 9.71
CA THR A 245 -1.02 21.80 10.21
C THR A 245 -2.41 22.31 10.56
N ASN A 246 -3.45 21.84 9.86
CA ASN A 246 -4.82 22.31 10.04
C ASN A 246 -5.85 21.16 9.88
N PRO A 247 -5.75 20.09 10.71
CA PRO A 247 -6.71 18.99 10.67
C PRO A 247 -8.13 19.50 10.98
N LYS A 248 -9.10 19.01 10.21
CA LYS A 248 -10.51 19.47 10.31
C LYS A 248 -11.27 18.76 11.43
N SER A 249 -11.07 17.44 11.54
CA SER A 249 -11.77 16.63 12.53
C SER A 249 -11.14 16.76 13.92
N ASP A 250 -11.95 16.93 14.95
CA ASP A 250 -11.46 16.92 16.34
C ASP A 250 -10.84 15.60 16.73
N ARG A 251 -11.29 14.49 16.14
CA ARG A 251 -10.69 13.17 16.33
C ARG A 251 -9.27 13.12 15.73
N THR A 252 -9.07 13.71 14.56
CA THR A 252 -7.74 13.82 13.93
C THR A 252 -6.82 14.70 14.77
N LYS A 253 -7.30 15.84 15.28
CA LYS A 253 -6.53 16.73 16.17
C LYS A 253 -6.07 16.00 17.42
N LEU A 254 -6.97 15.28 18.07
CA LEU A 254 -6.66 14.51 19.27
C LEU A 254 -5.62 13.42 18.98
N PHE A 255 -5.76 12.68 17.89
CA PHE A 255 -4.81 11.65 17.47
C PHE A 255 -3.42 12.24 17.19
N LEU A 256 -3.35 13.33 16.43
CA LEU A 256 -2.07 13.99 16.12
C LEU A 256 -1.40 14.56 17.38
N SER A 257 -2.16 15.12 18.32
CA SER A 257 -1.59 15.62 19.58
C SER A 257 -0.94 14.53 20.42
N GLN A 258 -1.44 13.29 20.34
CA GLN A 258 -0.86 12.14 21.05
C GLN A 258 0.43 11.61 20.41
N ILE A 259 0.53 11.67 19.09
CA ILE A 259 1.67 11.09 18.35
C ILE A 259 2.82 12.10 18.17
N LEU A 260 2.50 13.40 17.98
CA LEU A 260 3.51 14.42 17.70
C LEU A 260 4.18 14.96 18.99
N ASN A 261 3.64 14.65 20.18
CA ASN A 261 4.19 15.06 21.47
C ASN A 261 5.07 13.94 22.11
N HIS A 262 5.35 12.89 21.37
CA HIS A 262 6.32 11.85 21.69
C HIS A 262 7.47 11.88 20.67
#